data_13fdce7f0ee73275cd6bc5d841917a9a
#
_entry.id   13fdce7f0ee73275cd6bc5d841917a9a
#
_cell.length_a   1.000
_cell.length_b   1.000
_cell.length_c   1.000
_cell.angle_alpha   90.00
_cell.angle_beta   90.00
_cell.angle_gamma   90.00
#
_symmetry.space_group_name_H-M   'P 1'
#
loop_
_entity.id
_entity.type
_entity.pdbx_description
1 polymer ?
#
loop_
_entity_poly.entity_id
_entity_poly.type
_entity_poly.pdbx_seq_one_letter_code
_entity_poly.pdbx_strand_id
1 'polypeptide(L)'
;MGLPVVMLTMRGAKTAAIRKVPLMRVEHDGSFAAVASQGGAPAHPNWYHNLLAHPDIDLQAGTETFPVHARELEGEEREQWWQRCVAAYPPYAEYQTRTDRLIPVFVLERR
;
A
#
# COMPACT_ATOMS: atom_id res chain seq x y z
N MET A 1 -5.05 20.10 9.73
CA MET A 1 -4.57 18.78 10.06
C MET A 1 -4.45 17.94 8.81
N GLY A 2 -3.34 17.24 8.65
CA GLY A 2 -3.17 16.32 7.55
C GLY A 2 -3.94 15.03 7.75
N LEU A 3 -4.11 14.27 6.66
CA LEU A 3 -4.67 12.94 6.73
C LEU A 3 -3.65 11.99 7.39
N PRO A 4 -4.12 10.94 8.10
CA PRO A 4 -3.21 9.98 8.71
C PRO A 4 -2.47 9.19 7.63
N VAL A 5 -1.15 9.17 7.70
CA VAL A 5 -0.31 8.48 6.73
C VAL A 5 0.72 7.60 7.43
N VAL A 6 1.21 6.62 6.71
CA VAL A 6 2.38 5.83 7.09
C VAL A 6 3.46 6.05 6.05
N MET A 7 4.72 5.82 6.43
CA MET A 7 5.85 5.94 5.51
C MET A 7 6.46 4.58 5.27
N LEU A 8 6.52 4.15 4.01
CA LEU A 8 7.20 2.92 3.63
C LEU A 8 8.60 3.25 3.15
N THR A 9 9.59 2.50 3.62
CA THR A 9 10.97 2.60 3.14
C THR A 9 11.29 1.31 2.42
N MET A 10 11.56 1.39 1.12
CA MET A 10 11.73 0.23 0.26
C MET A 10 12.90 0.44 -0.70
N ARG A 11 13.30 -0.63 -1.39
CA ARG A 11 14.36 -0.57 -2.40
C ARG A 11 13.77 -0.56 -3.80
N GLY A 12 14.42 0.16 -4.72
CA GLY A 12 14.04 0.15 -6.12
C GLY A 12 14.28 -1.22 -6.74
N ALA A 13 13.35 -1.65 -7.62
CA ALA A 13 13.41 -2.97 -8.24
C ALA A 13 14.67 -3.17 -9.10
N LYS A 14 15.13 -2.10 -9.76
CA LYS A 14 16.26 -2.18 -10.71
C LYS A 14 17.57 -1.70 -10.11
N THR A 15 17.53 -0.69 -9.24
CA THR A 15 18.74 0.00 -8.77
C THR A 15 19.09 -0.28 -7.32
N ALA A 16 18.16 -0.91 -6.57
CA ALA A 16 18.25 -1.12 -5.12
C ALA A 16 18.38 0.20 -4.33
N ALA A 17 18.15 1.34 -4.97
CA ALA A 17 18.18 2.64 -4.28
C ALA A 17 17.01 2.73 -3.29
N ILE A 18 17.26 3.41 -2.16
CA ILE A 18 16.23 3.58 -1.14
C ILE A 18 15.14 4.51 -1.65
N ARG A 19 13.88 4.09 -1.47
CA ARG A 19 12.69 4.88 -1.83
C ARG A 19 11.78 4.99 -0.62
N LYS A 20 11.26 6.19 -0.37
CA LYS A 20 10.28 6.43 0.69
C LYS A 20 8.95 6.80 0.07
N VAL A 21 7.90 6.13 0.51
CA VAL A 21 6.56 6.30 -0.08
C VAL A 21 5.55 6.56 1.04
N PRO A 22 4.92 7.75 1.06
CA PRO A 22 3.84 8.01 2.01
C PRO A 22 2.53 7.42 1.47
N LEU A 23 1.80 6.73 2.33
CA LEU A 23 0.51 6.15 1.98
C LEU A 23 -0.50 6.43 3.09
N MET A 24 -1.78 6.42 2.74
CA MET A 24 -2.85 6.54 3.72
C MET A 24 -2.76 5.39 4.71
N ARG A 25 -2.92 5.69 6.00
CA ARG A 25 -2.90 4.68 7.04
C ARG A 25 -4.20 3.89 7.03
N VAL A 26 -4.11 2.60 6.72
CA VAL A 26 -5.21 1.64 6.84
C VAL A 26 -4.67 0.48 7.65
N GLU A 27 -5.20 0.31 8.85
CA GLU A 27 -4.69 -0.68 9.81
C GLU A 27 -5.83 -1.56 10.32
N HIS A 28 -5.55 -2.85 10.46
CA HIS A 28 -6.49 -3.80 11.04
C HIS A 28 -5.70 -4.92 11.71
N ASP A 29 -5.93 -5.10 13.02
CA ASP A 29 -5.29 -6.17 13.82
C ASP A 29 -3.76 -6.16 13.72
N GLY A 30 -3.17 -4.96 13.69
CA GLY A 30 -1.72 -4.80 13.65
C GLY A 30 -1.10 -4.95 12.27
N SER A 31 -1.89 -5.24 11.24
CA SER A 31 -1.45 -5.26 9.85
C SER A 31 -1.91 -4.01 9.13
N PHE A 32 -1.21 -3.62 8.07
CA PHE A 32 -1.49 -2.41 7.33
C PHE A 32 -1.77 -2.74 5.87
N ALA A 33 -2.48 -1.85 5.18
CA ALA A 33 -2.71 -1.99 3.74
C ALA A 33 -1.91 -0.97 2.95
N ALA A 34 -1.44 -1.37 1.77
CA ALA A 34 -0.84 -0.47 0.79
C ALA A 34 -1.67 -0.58 -0.49
N VAL A 35 -2.23 0.54 -0.94
CA VAL A 35 -3.13 0.58 -2.09
C VAL A 35 -2.40 1.27 -3.26
N ALA A 36 -2.15 0.52 -4.33
CA ALA A 36 -1.41 1.00 -5.50
C ALA A 36 -2.34 1.71 -6.49
N SER A 37 -3.06 2.74 -6.00
CA SER A 37 -4.10 3.43 -6.77
C SER A 37 -3.55 4.43 -7.79
N GLN A 38 -2.53 5.17 -7.41
CA GLN A 38 -2.00 6.30 -8.21
C GLN A 38 -3.13 7.20 -8.74
N GLY A 39 -4.13 7.50 -7.86
CA GLY A 39 -5.26 8.35 -8.22
C GLY A 39 -6.15 7.81 -9.32
N GLY A 40 -6.11 6.51 -9.60
CA GLY A 40 -6.86 5.88 -10.66
C GLY A 40 -6.18 5.98 -12.04
N ALA A 41 -4.87 6.27 -12.08
CA ALA A 41 -4.11 6.30 -13.32
C ALA A 41 -4.12 4.92 -14.01
N PRO A 42 -3.96 4.88 -15.35
CA PRO A 42 -4.01 3.60 -16.08
C PRO A 42 -2.83 2.67 -15.79
N ALA A 43 -1.73 3.17 -15.25
CA ALA A 43 -0.57 2.36 -14.91
C ALA A 43 -0.41 2.27 -13.40
N HIS A 44 0.23 1.18 -12.93
CA HIS A 44 0.58 1.05 -11.52
C HIS A 44 1.66 2.08 -11.14
N PRO A 45 1.69 2.54 -9.88
CA PRO A 45 2.81 3.37 -9.42
C PRO A 45 4.11 2.57 -9.44
N ASN A 46 5.24 3.28 -9.56
CA ASN A 46 6.55 2.62 -9.62
C ASN A 46 6.83 1.75 -8.40
N TRP A 47 6.36 2.18 -7.23
CA TRP A 47 6.62 1.42 -6.00
C TRP A 47 5.91 0.05 -5.98
N TYR A 48 4.89 -0.15 -6.80
CA TYR A 48 4.24 -1.46 -6.95
C TYR A 48 5.28 -2.51 -7.37
N HIS A 49 6.06 -2.20 -8.40
CA HIS A 49 7.10 -3.11 -8.90
C HIS A 49 8.23 -3.28 -7.89
N ASN A 50 8.58 -2.20 -7.17
CA ASN A 50 9.59 -2.27 -6.13
C ASN A 50 9.17 -3.22 -5.01
N LEU A 51 7.91 -3.15 -4.62
CA LEU A 51 7.37 -3.97 -3.53
C LEU A 51 7.30 -5.45 -3.93
N LEU A 52 6.98 -5.75 -5.19
CA LEU A 52 7.01 -7.11 -5.68
C LEU A 52 8.42 -7.70 -5.70
N ALA A 53 9.40 -6.89 -6.10
CA ALA A 53 10.80 -7.32 -6.18
C ALA A 53 11.43 -7.48 -4.80
N HIS A 54 11.11 -6.59 -3.87
CA HIS A 54 11.69 -6.54 -2.52
C HIS A 54 10.58 -6.36 -1.48
N PRO A 55 9.87 -7.44 -1.11
CA PRO A 55 8.69 -7.34 -0.24
C PRO A 55 9.00 -7.09 1.24
N ASP A 56 10.25 -7.29 1.66
CA ASP A 56 10.64 -7.03 3.05
C ASP A 56 11.09 -5.58 3.16
N ILE A 57 10.28 -4.77 3.83
CA ILE A 57 10.46 -3.32 3.90
C ILE A 57 10.26 -2.85 5.34
N ASP A 58 10.49 -1.56 5.57
CA ASP A 58 10.22 -0.91 6.86
C ASP A 58 9.00 -0.02 6.75
N LEU A 59 8.18 -0.03 7.79
CA LEU A 59 7.00 0.83 7.89
C LEU A 59 7.12 1.71 9.12
N GLN A 60 6.92 3.02 8.93
CA GLN A 60 6.86 3.98 10.02
C GLN A 60 5.42 4.45 10.20
N ALA A 61 4.90 4.24 11.40
CA ALA A 61 3.58 4.70 11.81
C ALA A 61 3.75 5.57 13.05
N GLY A 62 3.53 6.88 12.90
CA GLY A 62 3.82 7.83 13.97
C GLY A 62 5.31 7.86 14.26
N THR A 63 5.70 7.58 15.50
CA THR A 63 7.10 7.57 15.92
C THR A 63 7.71 6.16 15.90
N GLU A 64 6.92 5.15 15.58
CA GLU A 64 7.36 3.75 15.59
C GLU A 64 7.75 3.31 14.18
N THR A 65 8.90 2.66 14.03
CA THR A 65 9.33 2.05 12.78
C THR A 65 9.59 0.57 13.03
N PHE A 66 9.07 -0.28 12.15
CA PHE A 66 9.22 -1.74 12.32
C PHE A 66 9.26 -2.42 10.95
N PRO A 67 9.91 -3.60 10.87
CA PRO A 67 9.97 -4.35 9.62
C PRO A 67 8.64 -5.04 9.32
N VAL A 68 8.27 -5.05 8.04
CA VAL A 68 7.06 -5.73 7.56
C VAL A 68 7.39 -6.51 6.29
N HIS A 69 6.52 -7.49 6.00
CA HIS A 69 6.55 -8.24 4.75
C HIS A 69 5.29 -7.89 3.96
N ALA A 70 5.46 -7.50 2.70
CA ALA A 70 4.36 -7.14 1.82
C ALA A 70 3.88 -8.37 1.04
N ARG A 71 2.55 -8.57 1.03
CA ARG A 71 1.95 -9.65 0.26
C ARG A 71 0.78 -9.08 -0.52
N GLU A 72 0.79 -9.27 -1.83
CA GLU A 72 -0.32 -8.80 -2.68
C GLU A 72 -1.55 -9.67 -2.44
N LEU A 73 -2.70 -9.03 -2.27
CA LEU A 73 -3.94 -9.69 -1.93
C LEU A 73 -4.75 -10.03 -3.18
N GLU A 74 -5.52 -11.12 -3.07
CA GLU A 74 -6.45 -11.52 -4.12
C GLU A 74 -7.67 -12.20 -3.50
N GLY A 75 -8.72 -12.36 -4.29
CA GLY A 75 -9.92 -13.06 -3.87
C GLY A 75 -10.64 -12.38 -2.72
N GLU A 76 -11.21 -13.19 -1.83
CA GLU A 76 -12.02 -12.71 -0.71
C GLU A 76 -11.22 -11.87 0.29
N GLU A 77 -9.99 -12.27 0.55
CA GLU A 77 -9.11 -11.51 1.46
C GLU A 77 -8.88 -10.09 0.93
N ARG A 78 -8.64 -9.97 -0.38
CA ARG A 78 -8.51 -8.66 -1.01
C ARG A 78 -9.77 -7.84 -0.85
N GLU A 79 -10.93 -8.45 -1.05
CA GLU A 79 -12.21 -7.75 -0.94
C GLU A 79 -12.44 -7.21 0.46
N GLN A 80 -12.13 -7.98 1.49
CA GLN A 80 -12.25 -7.54 2.86
C GLN A 80 -11.34 -6.35 3.15
N TRP A 81 -10.09 -6.41 2.69
CA TRP A 81 -9.16 -5.30 2.86
C TRP A 81 -9.55 -4.08 2.02
N TRP A 82 -10.07 -4.30 0.82
CA TRP A 82 -10.56 -3.19 -0.02
C TRP A 82 -11.64 -2.40 0.69
N GLN A 83 -12.57 -3.08 1.33
CA GLN A 83 -13.62 -2.41 2.10
C GLN A 83 -13.05 -1.59 3.24
N ARG A 84 -12.03 -2.10 3.94
CA ARG A 84 -11.34 -1.34 4.99
C ARG A 84 -10.64 -0.11 4.43
N CYS A 85 -10.02 -0.26 3.28
CA CYS A 85 -9.33 0.86 2.62
C CYS A 85 -10.30 1.95 2.21
N VAL A 86 -11.44 1.59 1.61
CA VAL A 86 -12.46 2.55 1.21
C VAL A 86 -13.08 3.23 2.43
N ALA A 87 -13.29 2.49 3.52
CA ALA A 87 -13.81 3.08 4.75
C ALA A 87 -12.82 4.11 5.33
N ALA A 88 -11.52 3.84 5.26
CA ALA A 88 -10.49 4.76 5.76
C ALA A 88 -10.28 5.95 4.83
N TYR A 89 -10.39 5.74 3.52
CA TYR A 89 -10.17 6.79 2.52
C TYR A 89 -11.12 6.57 1.34
N PRO A 90 -12.35 7.13 1.40
CA PRO A 90 -13.38 6.91 0.38
C PRO A 90 -12.97 7.18 -1.07
N PRO A 91 -12.06 8.13 -1.36
CA PRO A 91 -11.64 8.34 -2.75
C PRO A 91 -11.06 7.12 -3.47
N TYR A 92 -10.61 6.08 -2.74
CA TYR A 92 -10.15 4.84 -3.39
C TYR A 92 -11.23 4.22 -4.28
N ALA A 93 -12.49 4.23 -3.83
CA ALA A 93 -13.60 3.69 -4.62
C ALA A 93 -13.76 4.48 -5.93
N GLU A 94 -13.62 5.80 -5.86
CA GLU A 94 -13.69 6.66 -7.04
C GLU A 94 -12.52 6.42 -7.99
N TYR A 95 -11.32 6.23 -7.44
CA TYR A 95 -10.13 5.94 -8.26
C TYR A 95 -10.31 4.65 -9.05
N GLN A 96 -10.93 3.62 -8.46
CA GLN A 96 -11.18 2.36 -9.17
C GLN A 96 -12.12 2.56 -10.36
N THR A 97 -13.04 3.52 -10.31
CA THR A 97 -13.93 3.81 -11.44
C THR A 97 -13.23 4.52 -12.60
N ARG A 98 -12.04 5.07 -12.37
CA ARG A 98 -11.28 5.82 -13.38
C ARG A 98 -10.35 4.96 -14.21
N THR A 99 -10.21 3.66 -13.87
CA THR A 99 -9.31 2.77 -14.57
C THR A 99 -9.93 1.39 -14.72
N ASP A 100 -9.59 0.71 -15.82
CA ASP A 100 -10.04 -0.67 -16.06
C ASP A 100 -9.16 -1.68 -15.33
N ARG A 101 -7.95 -1.28 -14.89
CA ARG A 101 -7.10 -2.19 -14.12
C ARG A 101 -7.66 -2.38 -12.73
N LEU A 102 -7.50 -3.58 -12.17
CA LEU A 102 -7.82 -3.80 -10.77
C LEU A 102 -6.70 -3.17 -9.93
N ILE A 103 -7.06 -2.23 -9.05
CA ILE A 103 -6.09 -1.54 -8.21
C ILE A 103 -5.50 -2.54 -7.20
N PRO A 104 -4.17 -2.76 -7.23
CA PRO A 104 -3.56 -3.71 -6.30
C PRO A 104 -3.65 -3.26 -4.85
N VAL A 105 -3.87 -4.23 -3.97
CA VAL A 105 -3.86 -4.03 -2.52
C VAL A 105 -2.88 -5.03 -1.92
N PHE A 106 -1.95 -4.51 -1.11
CA PHE A 106 -1.02 -5.36 -0.34
C PHE A 106 -1.41 -5.32 1.12
N VAL A 107 -1.19 -6.44 1.82
CA VAL A 107 -1.16 -6.40 3.28
C VAL A 107 0.31 -6.37 3.71
N LEU A 108 0.59 -5.53 4.71
CA LEU A 108 1.93 -5.34 5.26
C LEU A 108 1.89 -5.93 6.67
N GLU A 109 2.52 -7.09 6.83
CA GLU A 109 2.47 -7.84 8.08
C GLU A 109 3.82 -7.75 8.79
N ARG A 110 3.83 -7.56 10.12
CA ARG A 110 5.07 -7.46 10.89
C ARG A 110 5.89 -8.73 10.75
N ARG A 111 7.19 -8.57 10.58
CA ARG A 111 8.15 -9.65 10.54
C ARG A 111 8.65 -9.99 11.95
#